data_f82b092d7b46d17c130995528a3710f5
#
_entry.id   f82b092d7b46d17c130995528a3710f5
#
_cell.length_a   1.000
_cell.length_b   1.000
_cell.length_c   1.000
_cell.angle_alpha   90.00
_cell.angle_beta   90.00
_cell.angle_gamma   90.00
#
_symmetry.space_group_name_H-M   'P 1'
#
loop_
_entity.id
_entity.type
_entity.pdbx_description
1 polymer ?
#
loop_
_entity_poly.entity_id
_entity_poly.type
_entity_poly.pdbx_seq_one_letter_code
_entity_poly.pdbx_strand_id
1 'polypeptide(L)'
;MSSIDPLCCSPGRELLAQWEENEDYRHLSPMELSLAIRAQTDDPATASAIASQLQLRTQAEGKFGSLARTMLWTRDGYEQATRWVLAREHAARFVDAGATHIGDLGCGIGADSLAFARAGMRVTSYDINDEALSAARENLSSFPAARVEKRDVNTLGPEDFKAEGFDALFADPARRTGKQGGSKRISSPSDWSPSLDRVLSWAQYVPRLGVKVAPGIPYELIPSQFHARWTSVDGDLLEAALWSPSLASEGAGRSACVITHDEVHTLEDPQTPFADSPARQAIVGQLGSYLYEPDSAVIRAGMVARLSEDLDAHLISESIAYLSASHLIPTPFASAFEVIDQVNLRAKNIQQALRSHDIGRVEVKKRGADIQPDALRKSLKITGSQTGVVIATRIGQSHRAIIARRISAGEA
;
A
#
# COMPACT_ATOMS: atom_id res chain seq x y z
N MET A 1 -15.81 26.75 5.71
CA MET A 1 -15.36 26.08 6.95
C MET A 1 -15.15 24.62 6.61
N SER A 2 -13.99 24.07 7.00
CA SER A 2 -13.69 22.65 6.84
C SER A 2 -14.59 21.82 7.77
N SER A 3 -14.84 20.56 7.41
CA SER A 3 -15.64 19.64 8.23
C SER A 3 -15.03 19.36 9.62
N ILE A 4 -13.73 19.61 9.80
CA ILE A 4 -12.99 19.40 11.05
C ILE A 4 -12.70 20.70 11.82
N ASP A 5 -12.96 21.90 11.26
CA ASP A 5 -12.68 23.18 11.94
C ASP A 5 -13.23 23.25 13.37
N PRO A 6 -14.45 22.74 13.66
CA PRO A 6 -14.97 22.74 15.03
C PRO A 6 -14.11 21.96 16.04
N LEU A 7 -13.26 21.04 15.56
CA LEU A 7 -12.41 20.19 16.40
C LEU A 7 -10.98 20.73 16.57
N CYS A 8 -10.63 21.77 15.82
CA CYS A 8 -9.32 22.43 15.93
C CYS A 8 -9.27 23.44 17.11
N CYS A 9 -10.36 23.61 17.85
CA CYS A 9 -10.44 24.49 19.01
C CYS A 9 -11.29 23.85 20.13
N SER A 10 -11.11 24.32 21.36
CA SER A 10 -12.03 24.08 22.48
C SER A 10 -13.33 24.83 22.21
N PRO A 11 -14.56 24.29 22.49
CA PRO A 11 -14.82 23.07 23.25
C PRO A 11 -14.93 21.76 22.42
N GLY A 12 -14.93 21.83 21.10
CA GLY A 12 -15.16 20.65 20.26
C GLY A 12 -14.09 19.58 20.46
N ARG A 13 -12.82 19.98 20.65
CA ARG A 13 -11.70 19.06 20.95
C ARG A 13 -11.89 18.35 22.28
N GLU A 14 -12.31 19.06 23.31
CA GLU A 14 -12.53 18.49 24.65
C GLU A 14 -13.68 17.47 24.62
N LEU A 15 -14.76 17.80 23.93
CA LEU A 15 -15.89 16.90 23.77
C LEU A 15 -15.52 15.65 22.96
N LEU A 16 -14.72 15.78 21.91
CA LEU A 16 -14.20 14.64 21.16
C LEU A 16 -13.34 13.72 22.04
N ALA A 17 -12.47 14.31 22.88
CA ALA A 17 -11.63 13.54 23.82
C ALA A 17 -12.48 12.78 24.84
N GLN A 18 -13.52 13.38 25.39
CA GLN A 18 -14.45 12.71 26.31
C GLN A 18 -15.14 11.50 25.64
N TRP A 19 -15.55 11.64 24.39
CA TRP A 19 -16.16 10.54 23.65
C TRP A 19 -15.15 9.42 23.34
N GLU A 20 -13.89 9.75 23.10
CA GLU A 20 -12.83 8.76 22.83
C GLU A 20 -12.44 7.98 24.10
N GLU A 21 -12.46 8.63 25.27
CA GLU A 21 -12.23 7.97 26.57
C GLU A 21 -13.37 7.01 26.95
N ASN A 22 -14.60 7.36 26.57
CA ASN A 22 -15.78 6.52 26.76
C ASN A 22 -16.02 5.67 25.51
N GLU A 23 -15.44 4.44 25.46
CA GLU A 23 -15.53 3.53 24.33
C GLU A 23 -16.97 3.01 24.01
N ASP A 24 -17.97 3.39 24.79
CA ASP A 24 -19.38 2.96 24.60
C ASP A 24 -19.94 3.33 23.22
N TYR A 25 -19.39 4.37 22.57
CA TYR A 25 -19.78 4.77 21.23
C TYR A 25 -19.59 3.67 20.16
N ARG A 26 -18.68 2.74 20.39
CA ARG A 26 -18.36 1.65 19.45
C ARG A 26 -19.50 0.67 19.24
N HIS A 27 -20.43 0.61 20.20
CA HIS A 27 -21.61 -0.25 20.13
C HIS A 27 -22.84 0.47 19.58
N LEU A 28 -22.77 1.78 19.38
CA LEU A 28 -23.87 2.60 18.86
C LEU A 28 -23.94 2.54 17.33
N SER A 29 -25.14 2.46 16.81
CA SER A 29 -25.37 2.73 15.39
C SER A 29 -25.02 4.19 15.05
N PRO A 30 -24.73 4.53 13.78
CA PRO A 30 -24.44 5.91 13.38
C PRO A 30 -25.54 6.92 13.76
N MET A 31 -26.80 6.49 13.78
CA MET A 31 -27.92 7.31 14.18
C MET A 31 -27.95 7.55 15.70
N GLU A 32 -27.77 6.50 16.49
CA GLU A 32 -27.72 6.59 17.96
C GLU A 32 -26.56 7.46 18.41
N LEU A 33 -25.36 7.26 17.81
CA LEU A 33 -24.19 8.09 18.08
C LEU A 33 -24.46 9.56 17.78
N SER A 34 -25.05 9.87 16.62
CA SER A 34 -25.39 11.25 16.25
C SER A 34 -26.35 11.91 17.24
N LEU A 35 -27.38 11.17 17.70
CA LEU A 35 -28.34 11.67 18.69
C LEU A 35 -27.69 11.89 20.04
N ALA A 36 -26.86 10.98 20.51
CA ALA A 36 -26.16 11.08 21.79
C ALA A 36 -25.19 12.27 21.86
N ILE A 37 -24.45 12.52 20.76
CA ILE A 37 -23.55 13.69 20.67
C ILE A 37 -24.36 14.99 20.65
N ARG A 38 -25.47 15.06 19.90
CA ARG A 38 -26.34 16.23 19.85
C ARG A 38 -26.98 16.58 21.18
N ALA A 39 -27.12 15.65 22.09
CA ALA A 39 -27.59 15.92 23.46
C ALA A 39 -26.52 16.62 24.34
N GLN A 40 -25.28 16.69 23.88
CA GLN A 40 -24.15 17.28 24.62
C GLN A 40 -23.63 18.59 24.03
N THR A 41 -24.08 18.97 22.84
CA THR A 41 -23.71 20.24 22.19
C THR A 41 -24.86 20.81 21.38
N ASP A 42 -25.11 22.11 21.52
CA ASP A 42 -26.12 22.86 20.74
C ASP A 42 -25.61 23.22 19.33
N ASP A 43 -24.29 23.04 19.05
CA ASP A 43 -23.73 23.33 17.75
C ASP A 43 -23.79 22.07 16.83
N PRO A 44 -24.65 22.09 15.79
CA PRO A 44 -24.80 20.98 14.85
C PRO A 44 -23.52 20.66 14.08
N ALA A 45 -22.66 21.66 13.84
CA ALA A 45 -21.41 21.47 13.12
C ALA A 45 -20.42 20.66 13.97
N THR A 46 -20.27 21.01 15.25
CA THR A 46 -19.47 20.27 16.22
C THR A 46 -19.97 18.83 16.40
N ALA A 47 -21.30 18.66 16.56
CA ALA A 47 -21.88 17.32 16.68
C ALA A 47 -21.58 16.44 15.47
N SER A 48 -21.74 16.97 14.25
CA SER A 48 -21.44 16.25 13.01
C SER A 48 -19.95 15.92 12.86
N ALA A 49 -19.08 16.88 13.20
CA ALA A 49 -17.63 16.69 13.15
C ALA A 49 -17.18 15.57 14.10
N ILE A 50 -17.66 15.56 15.36
CA ILE A 50 -17.34 14.51 16.34
C ILE A 50 -17.82 13.14 15.85
N ALA A 51 -19.08 13.01 15.40
CA ALA A 51 -19.60 11.74 14.90
C ALA A 51 -18.76 11.20 13.72
N SER A 52 -18.37 12.07 12.79
CA SER A 52 -17.51 11.71 11.66
C SER A 52 -16.11 11.27 12.12
N GLN A 53 -15.52 11.98 13.10
CA GLN A 53 -14.19 11.61 13.62
C GLN A 53 -14.20 10.25 14.29
N LEU A 54 -15.15 9.97 15.16
CA LEU A 54 -15.25 8.68 15.84
C LEU A 54 -15.39 7.52 14.87
N GLN A 55 -16.16 7.69 13.78
CA GLN A 55 -16.26 6.70 12.71
C GLN A 55 -14.96 6.54 11.94
N LEU A 56 -14.32 7.64 11.53
CA LEU A 56 -13.06 7.60 10.77
C LEU A 56 -11.93 7.02 11.62
N ARG A 57 -11.84 7.34 12.90
CA ARG A 57 -10.86 6.78 13.84
C ARG A 57 -11.01 5.27 13.96
N THR A 58 -12.24 4.77 14.14
CA THR A 58 -12.51 3.32 14.16
C THR A 58 -12.09 2.64 12.85
N GLN A 59 -12.40 3.24 11.71
CA GLN A 59 -11.99 2.70 10.40
C GLN A 59 -10.47 2.74 10.20
N ALA A 60 -9.81 3.76 10.73
CA ALA A 60 -8.36 3.95 10.60
C ALA A 60 -7.53 3.01 11.49
N GLU A 61 -8.12 2.37 12.50
CA GLU A 61 -7.39 1.44 13.39
C GLU A 61 -6.67 0.33 12.62
N GLY A 62 -7.26 -0.20 11.56
CA GLY A 62 -6.62 -1.21 10.70
C GLY A 62 -5.40 -0.71 9.94
N LYS A 63 -5.24 0.62 9.76
CA LYS A 63 -4.10 1.23 9.06
C LYS A 63 -3.07 1.84 10.01
N PHE A 64 -3.50 2.30 11.19
CA PHE A 64 -2.71 3.14 12.11
C PHE A 64 -2.64 2.59 13.53
N GLY A 65 -3.30 1.46 13.82
CA GLY A 65 -3.37 0.93 15.18
C GLY A 65 -3.94 1.95 16.17
N SER A 66 -3.40 2.00 17.37
CA SER A 66 -3.82 2.94 18.43
C SER A 66 -3.63 4.42 18.05
N LEU A 67 -2.73 4.72 17.10
CA LEU A 67 -2.47 6.08 16.66
C LEU A 67 -3.70 6.71 15.97
N ALA A 68 -4.55 5.88 15.37
CA ALA A 68 -5.80 6.34 14.74
C ALA A 68 -6.66 7.18 15.68
N ARG A 69 -6.67 6.87 16.98
CA ARG A 69 -7.48 7.55 18.01
C ARG A 69 -7.01 8.96 18.35
N THR A 70 -5.73 9.27 18.12
CA THR A 70 -5.14 10.57 18.45
C THR A 70 -5.09 11.52 17.26
N MET A 71 -5.23 10.99 16.05
CA MET A 71 -5.21 11.80 14.83
C MET A 71 -6.58 12.41 14.51
N LEU A 72 -6.56 13.56 13.82
CA LEU A 72 -7.70 14.10 13.10
C LEU A 72 -7.68 13.62 11.66
N TRP A 73 -8.84 13.17 11.20
CA TRP A 73 -9.05 12.57 9.89
C TRP A 73 -9.97 13.42 9.03
N THR A 74 -9.58 13.66 7.80
CA THR A 74 -10.54 13.99 6.74
C THR A 74 -10.91 12.70 6.00
N ARG A 75 -12.05 12.66 5.31
CA ARG A 75 -12.45 11.48 4.55
C ARG A 75 -11.41 11.13 3.47
N ASP A 76 -11.00 12.12 2.70
CA ASP A 76 -9.97 11.95 1.68
C ASP A 76 -8.62 11.56 2.31
N GLY A 77 -8.27 12.16 3.45
CA GLY A 77 -7.06 11.82 4.20
C GLY A 77 -7.06 10.36 4.67
N TYR A 78 -8.18 9.85 5.19
CA TYR A 78 -8.29 8.43 5.54
C TYR A 78 -8.07 7.50 4.33
N GLU A 79 -8.63 7.84 3.17
CA GLU A 79 -8.48 7.04 1.96
C GLU A 79 -7.05 7.06 1.40
N GLN A 80 -6.36 8.21 1.50
CA GLN A 80 -5.10 8.48 0.81
C GLN A 80 -3.86 8.41 1.71
N ALA A 81 -4.03 8.53 3.03
CA ALA A 81 -2.90 8.50 3.96
C ALA A 81 -2.08 7.20 3.82
N THR A 82 -0.78 7.34 3.82
CA THR A 82 0.18 6.24 3.91
C THR A 82 -0.10 5.42 5.17
N ARG A 83 -0.20 4.09 5.07
CA ARG A 83 -0.36 3.21 6.24
C ARG A 83 0.80 3.43 7.21
N TRP A 84 0.53 3.40 8.51
CA TRP A 84 1.52 3.74 9.54
C TRP A 84 2.82 2.93 9.44
N VAL A 85 2.70 1.63 9.15
CA VAL A 85 3.88 0.77 8.96
C VAL A 85 4.78 1.27 7.83
N LEU A 86 4.22 1.74 6.70
CA LEU A 86 4.99 2.30 5.59
C LEU A 86 5.59 3.67 5.92
N ALA A 87 4.81 4.56 6.56
CA ALA A 87 5.33 5.86 6.98
C ALA A 87 6.55 5.71 7.92
N ARG A 88 6.54 4.69 8.80
CA ARG A 88 7.70 4.35 9.63
C ARG A 88 8.90 3.86 8.80
N GLU A 89 8.67 3.02 7.79
CA GLU A 89 9.73 2.55 6.89
C GLU A 89 10.35 3.72 6.09
N HIS A 90 9.51 4.65 5.62
CA HIS A 90 10.01 5.88 5.00
C HIS A 90 10.89 6.66 5.97
N ALA A 91 10.41 6.90 7.19
CA ALA A 91 11.17 7.65 8.19
C ALA A 91 12.49 6.97 8.56
N ALA A 92 12.50 5.65 8.74
CA ALA A 92 13.71 4.89 9.05
C ALA A 92 14.79 5.10 7.97
N ARG A 93 14.41 5.05 6.69
CA ARG A 93 15.34 5.26 5.57
C ARG A 93 16.01 6.64 5.60
N PHE A 94 15.26 7.70 5.94
CA PHE A 94 15.83 9.04 6.08
C PHE A 94 16.76 9.15 7.31
N VAL A 95 16.38 8.53 8.42
CA VAL A 95 17.22 8.47 9.64
C VAL A 95 18.53 7.75 9.36
N ASP A 96 18.50 6.59 8.70
CA ASP A 96 19.67 5.79 8.35
C ASP A 96 20.62 6.57 7.43
N ALA A 97 20.07 7.43 6.58
CA ALA A 97 20.86 8.34 5.74
C ALA A 97 21.33 9.62 6.46
N GLY A 98 21.02 9.79 7.74
CA GLY A 98 21.42 10.94 8.54
C GLY A 98 20.67 12.23 8.18
N ALA A 99 19.43 12.17 7.74
CA ALA A 99 18.59 13.33 7.52
C ALA A 99 18.20 13.98 8.84
N THR A 100 18.19 15.31 8.87
CA THR A 100 17.87 16.10 10.07
C THR A 100 16.74 17.09 9.85
N HIS A 101 16.57 17.61 8.63
CA HIS A 101 15.48 18.51 8.25
C HIS A 101 14.85 18.11 6.93
N ILE A 102 13.65 17.58 6.99
CA ILE A 102 12.93 17.08 5.84
C ILE A 102 11.79 18.02 5.41
N GLY A 103 11.70 18.26 4.09
CA GLY A 103 10.52 18.84 3.45
C GLY A 103 9.57 17.75 3.01
N ASP A 104 8.35 17.72 3.56
CA ASP A 104 7.27 16.79 3.14
C ASP A 104 6.34 17.52 2.16
N LEU A 105 6.42 17.14 0.88
CA LEU A 105 5.85 17.86 -0.26
C LEU A 105 4.59 17.15 -0.78
N GLY A 106 3.43 17.63 -0.33
CA GLY A 106 2.14 16.98 -0.52
C GLY A 106 1.75 16.14 0.69
N CYS A 107 1.85 16.73 1.88
CA CYS A 107 1.75 16.01 3.16
C CYS A 107 0.34 15.47 3.49
N GLY A 108 -0.70 15.94 2.81
CA GLY A 108 -2.08 15.59 3.14
C GLY A 108 -2.39 15.88 4.60
N ILE A 109 -2.90 14.88 5.32
CA ILE A 109 -3.19 14.99 6.78
C ILE A 109 -1.95 14.77 7.66
N GLY A 110 -0.75 14.65 7.07
CA GLY A 110 0.53 14.57 7.77
C GLY A 110 0.92 13.18 8.28
N ALA A 111 0.53 12.10 7.62
CA ALA A 111 0.87 10.75 8.06
C ALA A 111 2.38 10.46 8.00
N ASP A 112 3.03 10.76 6.87
CA ASP A 112 4.48 10.64 6.70
C ASP A 112 5.21 11.69 7.54
N SER A 113 4.73 12.95 7.55
CA SER A 113 5.23 14.02 8.42
C SER A 113 5.30 13.61 9.90
N LEU A 114 4.24 12.92 10.38
CA LEU A 114 4.18 12.43 11.76
C LEU A 114 5.24 11.36 12.02
N ALA A 115 5.50 10.48 11.07
CA ALA A 115 6.55 9.47 11.18
C ALA A 115 7.94 10.12 11.22
N PHE A 116 8.18 11.10 10.35
CA PHE A 116 9.43 11.88 10.35
C PHE A 116 9.65 12.63 11.67
N ALA A 117 8.61 13.32 12.18
CA ALA A 117 8.68 14.04 13.45
C ALA A 117 8.91 13.09 14.64
N ARG A 118 8.25 11.93 14.68
CA ARG A 118 8.48 10.89 15.70
C ARG A 118 9.88 10.29 15.65
N ALA A 119 10.48 10.24 14.47
CA ALA A 119 11.86 9.82 14.28
C ALA A 119 12.90 10.89 14.66
N GLY A 120 12.44 12.07 15.15
CA GLY A 120 13.30 13.12 15.67
C GLY A 120 13.77 14.15 14.63
N MET A 121 13.29 14.08 13.39
CA MET A 121 13.63 15.06 12.36
C MET A 121 12.84 16.37 12.54
N ARG A 122 13.43 17.48 12.15
CA ARG A 122 12.70 18.71 11.88
C ARG A 122 11.90 18.51 10.58
N VAL A 123 10.62 18.88 10.60
CA VAL A 123 9.71 18.65 9.46
C VAL A 123 9.08 19.95 9.02
N THR A 124 9.10 20.25 7.73
CA THR A 124 8.29 21.31 7.14
C THR A 124 7.40 20.67 6.07
N SER A 125 6.11 20.71 6.32
CA SER A 125 5.09 20.02 5.52
C SER A 125 4.31 21.03 4.68
N TYR A 126 4.15 20.75 3.39
CA TYR A 126 3.41 21.58 2.45
C TYR A 126 2.24 20.83 1.82
N ASP A 127 1.11 21.48 1.73
CA ASP A 127 -0.04 21.05 0.93
C ASP A 127 -0.83 22.28 0.44
N ILE A 128 -1.73 22.12 -0.51
CA ILE A 128 -2.64 23.17 -1.00
C ILE A 128 -4.04 23.05 -0.42
N ASN A 129 -4.40 21.89 0.11
CA ASN A 129 -5.73 21.60 0.64
C ASN A 129 -5.89 22.10 2.08
N ASP A 130 -6.75 23.10 2.28
CA ASP A 130 -6.95 23.71 3.60
C ASP A 130 -7.46 22.73 4.66
N GLU A 131 -8.34 21.80 4.30
CA GLU A 131 -8.88 20.81 5.22
C GLU A 131 -7.80 19.80 5.67
N ALA A 132 -7.00 19.33 4.71
CA ALA A 132 -5.87 18.45 5.01
C ALA A 132 -4.85 19.14 5.92
N LEU A 133 -4.51 20.41 5.61
CA LEU A 133 -3.58 21.22 6.44
C LEU A 133 -4.10 21.46 7.85
N SER A 134 -5.42 21.67 8.04
CA SER A 134 -6.01 21.79 9.37
C SER A 134 -5.81 20.51 10.17
N ALA A 135 -6.05 19.33 9.55
CA ALA A 135 -5.78 18.04 10.18
C ALA A 135 -4.28 17.84 10.46
N ALA A 136 -3.41 18.15 9.51
CA ALA A 136 -1.96 17.98 9.66
C ALA A 136 -1.39 18.83 10.81
N ARG A 137 -1.85 20.08 10.97
CA ARG A 137 -1.44 20.96 12.10
C ARG A 137 -1.79 20.33 13.45
N GLU A 138 -2.99 19.78 13.57
CA GLU A 138 -3.40 19.09 14.80
C GLU A 138 -2.60 17.82 15.03
N ASN A 139 -2.42 17.00 14.00
CA ASN A 139 -1.68 15.74 14.07
C ASN A 139 -0.20 15.95 14.45
N LEU A 140 0.37 17.09 14.11
CA LEU A 140 1.76 17.45 14.39
C LEU A 140 1.91 18.42 15.59
N SER A 141 0.81 18.80 16.26
CA SER A 141 0.83 19.84 17.33
C SER A 141 1.73 19.49 18.51
N SER A 142 1.99 18.22 18.79
CA SER A 142 2.88 17.76 19.85
C SER A 142 4.38 17.84 19.48
N PHE A 143 4.71 18.24 18.25
CA PHE A 143 6.07 18.28 17.73
C PHE A 143 6.49 19.72 17.43
N PRO A 144 7.17 20.43 18.36
CA PRO A 144 7.52 21.84 18.19
C PRO A 144 8.47 22.10 17.00
N ALA A 145 9.20 21.07 16.54
CA ALA A 145 10.09 21.14 15.39
C ALA A 145 9.35 20.87 14.04
N ALA A 146 8.03 20.60 14.07
CA ALA A 146 7.22 20.41 12.87
C ALA A 146 6.47 21.71 12.53
N ARG A 147 6.46 22.06 11.24
CA ARG A 147 5.69 23.19 10.68
C ARG A 147 4.83 22.71 9.54
N VAL A 148 3.62 23.26 9.44
CA VAL A 148 2.65 22.92 8.38
C VAL A 148 2.19 24.22 7.71
N GLU A 149 2.49 24.36 6.43
CA GLU A 149 2.28 25.56 5.67
C GLU A 149 1.47 25.29 4.38
N LYS A 150 0.61 26.26 4.03
CA LYS A 150 -0.10 26.21 2.75
C LYS A 150 0.80 26.70 1.65
N ARG A 151 1.22 25.78 0.77
CA ARG A 151 2.08 26.14 -0.36
C ARG A 151 1.87 25.18 -1.53
N ASP A 152 1.80 25.75 -2.73
CA ASP A 152 1.79 24.94 -3.94
C ASP A 152 3.21 24.45 -4.25
N VAL A 153 3.42 23.14 -4.11
CA VAL A 153 4.72 22.49 -4.38
C VAL A 153 5.19 22.66 -5.83
N ASN A 154 4.28 22.99 -6.78
CA ASN A 154 4.68 23.34 -8.14
C ASN A 154 5.45 24.66 -8.23
N THR A 155 5.37 25.51 -7.23
CA THR A 155 6.09 26.79 -7.19
C THR A 155 7.47 26.69 -6.54
N LEU A 156 7.76 25.57 -5.87
CA LEU A 156 9.04 25.38 -5.17
C LEU A 156 10.20 25.18 -6.13
N GLY A 157 11.34 25.76 -5.77
CA GLY A 157 12.58 25.65 -6.51
C GLY A 157 13.80 25.59 -5.59
N PRO A 158 15.02 25.55 -6.18
CA PRO A 158 16.28 25.41 -5.46
C PRO A 158 16.50 26.46 -4.37
N GLU A 159 16.12 27.72 -4.64
CA GLU A 159 16.27 28.83 -3.68
C GLU A 159 15.37 28.63 -2.45
N ASP A 160 14.17 28.08 -2.65
CA ASP A 160 13.26 27.75 -1.53
C ASP A 160 13.86 26.65 -0.66
N PHE A 161 14.37 25.58 -1.26
CA PHE A 161 14.98 24.47 -0.51
C PHE A 161 16.20 24.93 0.29
N LYS A 162 17.01 25.82 -0.30
CA LYS A 162 18.18 26.42 0.35
C LYS A 162 17.77 27.35 1.49
N ALA A 163 16.76 28.19 1.27
CA ALA A 163 16.27 29.14 2.28
C ALA A 163 15.69 28.42 3.50
N GLU A 164 14.97 27.31 3.29
CA GLU A 164 14.47 26.44 4.35
C GLU A 164 15.57 25.63 5.03
N GLY A 165 16.68 25.37 4.33
CA GLY A 165 17.78 24.55 4.83
C GLY A 165 17.41 23.06 4.88
N PHE A 166 16.66 22.57 3.89
CA PHE A 166 16.36 21.14 3.77
C PHE A 166 17.61 20.34 3.43
N ASP A 167 17.84 19.26 4.16
CA ASP A 167 18.84 18.24 3.82
C ASP A 167 18.19 16.97 3.25
N ALA A 168 16.85 16.89 3.29
CA ALA A 168 16.05 15.80 2.73
C ALA A 168 14.70 16.30 2.20
N LEU A 169 14.16 15.62 1.20
CA LEU A 169 12.82 15.83 0.64
C LEU A 169 12.07 14.50 0.53
N PHE A 170 10.81 14.51 0.90
CA PHE A 170 9.86 13.45 0.56
C PHE A 170 8.71 14.06 -0.25
N ALA A 171 8.32 13.42 -1.34
CA ALA A 171 7.27 13.91 -2.21
C ALA A 171 6.22 12.82 -2.51
N ASP A 172 4.94 13.17 -2.36
CA ASP A 172 3.80 12.36 -2.81
C ASP A 172 2.98 13.16 -3.84
N PRO A 173 3.39 13.17 -5.12
CA PRO A 173 2.73 13.96 -6.16
C PRO A 173 1.28 13.56 -6.34
N ALA A 174 0.37 14.55 -6.37
CA ALA A 174 -1.06 14.31 -6.54
C ALA A 174 -1.37 13.67 -7.89
N ARG A 175 -2.04 12.52 -7.88
CA ARG A 175 -2.42 11.71 -9.05
C ARG A 175 -3.93 11.77 -9.35
N ARG A 176 -4.66 12.71 -8.74
CA ARG A 176 -6.11 12.85 -8.90
C ARG A 176 -6.46 14.28 -9.29
N THR A 177 -7.41 14.42 -10.19
CA THR A 177 -8.01 15.73 -10.48
C THR A 177 -8.95 16.08 -9.34
N GLY A 178 -8.68 17.18 -8.64
CA GLY A 178 -9.40 17.64 -7.43
C GLY A 178 -10.84 18.13 -7.66
N LYS A 179 -11.69 17.34 -8.34
CA LYS A 179 -13.14 17.63 -8.42
C LYS A 179 -13.89 16.64 -7.53
N GLN A 180 -14.59 17.19 -6.54
CA GLN A 180 -15.55 16.44 -5.72
C GLN A 180 -16.50 15.61 -6.60
N GLY A 181 -16.63 14.31 -6.29
CA GLY A 181 -17.68 13.48 -6.87
C GLY A 181 -17.25 12.58 -8.04
N GLY A 182 -15.95 12.38 -8.31
CA GLY A 182 -15.53 11.49 -9.40
C GLY A 182 -14.07 11.70 -9.83
N SER A 183 -13.16 11.75 -8.87
CA SER A 183 -11.74 11.95 -9.13
C SER A 183 -11.18 10.80 -9.97
N LYS A 184 -10.93 11.07 -11.26
CA LYS A 184 -10.30 10.10 -12.17
C LYS A 184 -8.80 10.02 -11.86
N ARG A 185 -8.28 8.81 -11.67
CA ARG A 185 -6.83 8.58 -11.53
C ARG A 185 -6.11 9.03 -12.79
N ILE A 186 -5.11 9.88 -12.63
CA ILE A 186 -4.21 10.29 -13.73
C ILE A 186 -3.19 9.18 -13.92
N SER A 187 -3.19 8.57 -15.09
CA SER A 187 -2.31 7.44 -15.41
C SER A 187 -0.91 7.86 -15.83
N SER A 188 -0.79 9.02 -16.52
CA SER A 188 0.50 9.52 -17.01
C SER A 188 1.26 10.28 -15.91
N PRO A 189 2.49 9.88 -15.56
CA PRO A 189 3.31 10.59 -14.55
C PRO A 189 3.69 12.03 -14.94
N SER A 190 3.66 12.38 -16.24
CA SER A 190 3.85 13.75 -16.70
C SER A 190 2.70 14.69 -16.31
N ASP A 191 1.52 14.13 -16.07
CA ASP A 191 0.31 14.90 -15.74
C ASP A 191 0.07 14.97 -14.22
N TRP A 192 0.96 14.40 -13.41
CA TRP A 192 0.90 14.53 -11.95
C TRP A 192 1.21 15.96 -11.51
N SER A 193 0.83 16.32 -10.32
CA SER A 193 1.07 17.65 -9.78
C SER A 193 1.83 17.56 -8.43
N PRO A 194 3.13 17.93 -8.46
CA PRO A 194 4.00 18.23 -9.61
C PRO A 194 4.28 17.00 -10.47
N SER A 195 4.74 17.25 -11.73
CA SER A 195 5.13 16.16 -12.64
C SER A 195 6.32 15.37 -12.07
N LEU A 196 6.40 14.07 -12.40
CA LEU A 196 7.47 13.21 -11.90
C LEU A 196 8.86 13.75 -12.25
N ASP A 197 9.07 14.19 -13.50
CA ASP A 197 10.37 14.72 -13.94
C ASP A 197 10.81 15.93 -13.13
N ARG A 198 9.85 16.82 -12.79
CA ARG A 198 10.12 17.96 -11.93
C ARG A 198 10.57 17.52 -10.54
N VAL A 199 9.84 16.58 -9.94
CA VAL A 199 10.18 16.07 -8.60
C VAL A 199 11.55 15.42 -8.61
N LEU A 200 11.83 14.55 -9.59
CA LEU A 200 13.12 13.86 -9.69
C LEU A 200 14.30 14.83 -9.90
N SER A 201 14.06 15.97 -10.57
CA SER A 201 15.09 17.00 -10.74
C SER A 201 15.54 17.64 -9.44
N TRP A 202 14.75 17.60 -8.37
CA TRP A 202 15.09 18.18 -7.08
C TRP A 202 16.27 17.47 -6.38
N ALA A 203 16.54 16.19 -6.73
CA ALA A 203 17.70 15.46 -6.24
C ALA A 203 19.05 16.14 -6.56
N GLN A 204 19.09 17.02 -7.55
CA GLN A 204 20.29 17.81 -7.88
C GLN A 204 20.58 18.88 -6.82
N TYR A 205 19.59 19.31 -6.07
CA TYR A 205 19.68 20.38 -5.07
C TYR A 205 19.62 19.84 -3.64
N VAL A 206 18.78 18.83 -3.42
CA VAL A 206 18.66 18.11 -2.15
C VAL A 206 18.88 16.62 -2.42
N PRO A 207 20.10 16.12 -2.21
CA PRO A 207 20.46 14.75 -2.63
C PRO A 207 19.63 13.63 -2.00
N ARG A 208 19.12 13.83 -0.78
CA ARG A 208 18.25 12.85 -0.10
C ARG A 208 16.79 13.07 -0.51
N LEU A 209 16.41 12.52 -1.67
CA LEU A 209 15.06 12.61 -2.22
C LEU A 209 14.37 11.25 -2.22
N GLY A 210 13.22 11.16 -1.53
CA GLY A 210 12.25 10.05 -1.62
C GLY A 210 11.01 10.50 -2.38
N VAL A 211 10.50 9.65 -3.29
CA VAL A 211 9.30 9.97 -4.09
C VAL A 211 8.34 8.80 -4.08
N LYS A 212 7.15 9.00 -3.55
CA LYS A 212 6.07 8.02 -3.60
C LYS A 212 5.39 8.05 -4.97
N VAL A 213 5.25 6.90 -5.60
CA VAL A 213 4.69 6.78 -6.95
C VAL A 213 3.64 5.68 -7.03
N ALA A 214 2.91 5.63 -8.14
CA ALA A 214 1.97 4.54 -8.38
C ALA A 214 2.72 3.21 -8.55
N PRO A 215 2.21 2.07 -8.01
CA PRO A 215 2.85 0.78 -8.22
C PRO A 215 2.93 0.33 -9.69
N GLY A 216 2.17 0.95 -10.57
CA GLY A 216 2.19 0.69 -12.01
C GLY A 216 3.14 1.56 -12.82
N ILE A 217 4.09 2.24 -12.16
CA ILE A 217 5.07 3.07 -12.86
C ILE A 217 5.89 2.23 -13.84
N PRO A 218 6.07 2.67 -15.11
CA PRO A 218 6.97 2.04 -16.05
C PRO A 218 8.43 2.20 -15.61
N TYR A 219 9.24 1.14 -15.75
CA TYR A 219 10.64 1.16 -15.30
C TYR A 219 11.47 2.22 -16.02
N GLU A 220 11.22 2.43 -17.30
CA GLU A 220 11.91 3.42 -18.16
C GLU A 220 11.74 4.88 -17.70
N LEU A 221 10.79 5.16 -16.82
CA LEU A 221 10.60 6.48 -16.20
C LEU A 221 11.36 6.65 -14.88
N ILE A 222 12.02 5.60 -14.42
CA ILE A 222 12.80 5.62 -13.17
C ILE A 222 14.27 5.91 -13.55
N PRO A 223 14.91 6.95 -12.96
CA PRO A 223 16.33 7.17 -13.22
C PRO A 223 17.15 5.92 -12.84
N SER A 224 18.02 5.48 -13.72
CA SER A 224 18.77 4.22 -13.58
C SER A 224 19.56 4.12 -12.26
N GLN A 225 20.08 5.26 -11.77
CA GLN A 225 20.84 5.34 -10.51
C GLN A 225 19.98 5.34 -9.24
N PHE A 226 18.64 5.47 -9.35
CA PHE A 226 17.75 5.39 -8.20
C PHE A 226 17.54 3.93 -7.77
N HIS A 227 17.08 3.76 -6.54
CA HIS A 227 16.49 2.49 -6.11
C HIS A 227 14.96 2.63 -6.12
N ALA A 228 14.27 1.66 -6.68
CA ALA A 228 12.81 1.63 -6.68
C ALA A 228 12.31 0.43 -5.86
N ARG A 229 11.50 0.69 -4.83
CA ARG A 229 10.94 -0.32 -3.95
C ARG A 229 9.43 -0.41 -4.10
N TRP A 230 8.91 -1.58 -4.46
CA TRP A 230 7.47 -1.88 -4.42
C TRP A 230 7.12 -2.54 -3.09
N THR A 231 6.09 -2.02 -2.42
CA THR A 231 5.73 -2.51 -1.10
C THR A 231 4.29 -2.99 -1.06
N SER A 232 4.10 -4.20 -0.56
CA SER A 232 2.80 -4.77 -0.16
C SER A 232 2.72 -4.91 1.36
N VAL A 233 1.52 -4.76 1.89
CA VAL A 233 1.20 -5.00 3.31
C VAL A 233 0.02 -5.96 3.38
N ASP A 234 0.19 -7.08 4.04
CA ASP A 234 -0.82 -8.15 4.18
C ASP A 234 -1.44 -8.57 2.82
N GLY A 235 -0.61 -8.61 1.77
CA GLY A 235 -1.00 -9.00 0.40
C GLY A 235 -1.56 -7.87 -0.47
N ASP A 236 -1.81 -6.69 0.08
CA ASP A 236 -2.23 -5.50 -0.65
C ASP A 236 -1.00 -4.74 -1.17
N LEU A 237 -0.84 -4.62 -2.48
CA LEU A 237 0.17 -3.75 -3.08
C LEU A 237 -0.23 -2.28 -2.94
N LEU A 238 0.53 -1.52 -2.17
CA LEU A 238 0.16 -0.17 -1.77
C LEU A 238 0.84 0.91 -2.61
N GLU A 239 2.17 0.81 -2.80
CA GLU A 239 2.94 1.84 -3.45
C GLU A 239 4.19 1.28 -4.15
N ALA A 240 4.82 2.15 -4.94
CA ALA A 240 6.23 2.12 -5.21
C ALA A 240 6.86 3.42 -4.68
N ALA A 241 8.08 3.33 -4.15
CA ALA A 241 8.84 4.48 -3.70
C ALA A 241 10.18 4.53 -4.43
N LEU A 242 10.55 5.71 -4.93
CA LEU A 242 11.81 5.97 -5.61
C LEU A 242 12.76 6.66 -4.64
N TRP A 243 13.93 6.10 -4.46
CA TRP A 243 14.95 6.57 -3.53
C TRP A 243 16.19 7.02 -4.29
N SER A 244 16.58 8.28 -4.11
CA SER A 244 17.83 8.79 -4.68
C SER A 244 19.06 8.04 -4.16
N PRO A 245 20.20 8.08 -4.83
CA PRO A 245 21.41 7.36 -4.41
C PRO A 245 21.85 7.64 -2.96
N SER A 246 21.59 8.83 -2.44
CA SER A 246 21.91 9.21 -1.06
C SER A 246 20.97 8.58 -0.02
N LEU A 247 19.85 8.00 -0.43
CA LEU A 247 18.89 7.27 0.41
C LEU A 247 18.90 5.76 0.17
N ALA A 248 19.61 5.30 -0.84
CA ALA A 248 19.64 3.90 -1.26
C ALA A 248 20.97 3.24 -0.84
N SER A 249 21.05 2.80 0.42
CA SER A 249 22.24 2.09 0.93
C SER A 249 22.48 0.76 0.24
N GLU A 250 21.42 0.13 -0.30
CA GLU A 250 21.44 -1.07 -1.12
C GLU A 250 21.97 -0.84 -2.55
N GLY A 251 22.12 0.42 -2.95
CA GLY A 251 22.54 0.81 -4.29
C GLY A 251 21.37 1.01 -5.27
N ALA A 252 21.73 1.28 -6.54
CA ALA A 252 20.76 1.37 -7.62
C ALA A 252 20.06 0.04 -7.85
N GLY A 253 18.84 0.06 -8.40
CA GLY A 253 18.12 -1.16 -8.76
C GLY A 253 16.68 -1.16 -8.30
N ARG A 254 16.15 -2.36 -8.08
CA ARG A 254 14.76 -2.57 -7.63
C ARG A 254 14.71 -3.56 -6.49
N SER A 255 13.69 -3.43 -5.64
CA SER A 255 13.33 -4.42 -4.63
C SER A 255 11.83 -4.60 -4.47
N ALA A 256 11.43 -5.77 -4.02
CA ALA A 256 10.11 -6.03 -3.49
C ALA A 256 10.18 -6.07 -1.97
N CYS A 257 9.30 -5.33 -1.32
CA CYS A 257 9.13 -5.32 0.13
C CYS A 257 7.76 -5.92 0.46
N VAL A 258 7.74 -7.00 1.21
CA VAL A 258 6.52 -7.65 1.69
C VAL A 258 6.46 -7.49 3.20
N ILE A 259 5.44 -6.83 3.70
CA ILE A 259 5.20 -6.62 5.12
C ILE A 259 4.01 -7.49 5.53
N THR A 260 4.22 -8.37 6.49
CA THR A 260 3.19 -9.27 7.01
C THR A 260 3.30 -9.32 8.52
N HIS A 261 2.21 -9.03 9.24
CA HIS A 261 2.21 -8.99 10.71
C HIS A 261 3.33 -8.10 11.30
N ASP A 262 3.54 -6.92 10.70
CA ASP A 262 4.61 -5.96 11.04
C ASP A 262 6.06 -6.47 10.80
N GLU A 263 6.25 -7.66 10.26
CA GLU A 263 7.55 -8.15 9.82
C GLU A 263 7.85 -7.69 8.38
N VAL A 264 9.04 -7.15 8.17
CA VAL A 264 9.48 -6.57 6.89
C VAL A 264 10.44 -7.53 6.20
N HIS A 265 10.07 -7.98 4.99
CA HIS A 265 10.88 -8.86 4.16
C HIS A 265 11.22 -8.15 2.85
N THR A 266 12.48 -8.18 2.44
CA THR A 266 12.95 -7.54 1.21
C THR A 266 13.58 -8.57 0.27
N LEU A 267 13.17 -8.54 -1.00
CA LEU A 267 13.75 -9.34 -2.08
C LEU A 267 14.41 -8.40 -3.09
N GLU A 268 15.67 -8.65 -3.36
CA GLU A 268 16.50 -7.91 -4.32
C GLU A 268 17.07 -8.87 -5.38
N ASP A 269 17.38 -8.33 -6.55
CA ASP A 269 18.01 -9.08 -7.62
C ASP A 269 19.34 -8.42 -8.06
N PRO A 270 20.49 -8.93 -7.60
CA PRO A 270 21.80 -8.39 -7.98
C PRO A 270 22.08 -8.44 -9.49
N GLN A 271 21.33 -9.27 -10.23
CA GLN A 271 21.45 -9.36 -11.70
C GLN A 271 20.64 -8.28 -12.43
N THR A 272 19.92 -7.41 -11.67
CA THR A 272 19.18 -6.25 -12.20
C THR A 272 19.73 -4.96 -11.57
N PRO A 273 20.94 -4.53 -11.98
CA PRO A 273 21.72 -3.53 -11.23
C PRO A 273 21.20 -2.08 -11.38
N PHE A 274 20.24 -1.84 -12.28
CA PHE A 274 19.66 -0.50 -12.50
C PHE A 274 18.13 -0.55 -12.41
N ALA A 275 17.55 0.54 -11.95
CA ALA A 275 16.11 0.63 -11.74
C ALA A 275 15.29 0.50 -13.03
N ASP A 276 15.82 0.97 -14.14
CA ASP A 276 15.22 0.92 -15.49
C ASP A 276 15.54 -0.38 -16.27
N SER A 277 16.34 -1.30 -15.70
CA SER A 277 16.67 -2.57 -16.36
C SER A 277 15.39 -3.37 -16.68
N PRO A 278 15.35 -4.09 -17.80
CA PRO A 278 14.28 -5.05 -18.08
C PRO A 278 14.16 -6.10 -16.96
N ALA A 279 12.93 -6.54 -16.68
CA ALA A 279 12.73 -7.65 -15.77
C ALA A 279 13.31 -8.95 -16.38
N ARG A 280 14.04 -9.75 -15.56
CA ARG A 280 14.52 -11.06 -15.98
C ARG A 280 13.35 -12.01 -16.19
N GLN A 281 13.50 -12.95 -17.10
CA GLN A 281 12.51 -13.98 -17.37
C GLN A 281 12.88 -15.27 -16.61
N ALA A 282 11.92 -15.83 -15.88
CA ALA A 282 12.06 -17.16 -15.30
C ALA A 282 11.82 -18.25 -16.36
N ILE A 283 12.45 -19.40 -16.16
CA ILE A 283 12.29 -20.56 -17.05
C ILE A 283 10.85 -21.09 -16.95
N VAL A 284 10.30 -21.60 -18.06
CA VAL A 284 8.99 -22.27 -18.09
C VAL A 284 9.18 -23.78 -17.98
N GLY A 285 8.36 -24.43 -17.16
CA GLY A 285 8.37 -25.87 -16.96
C GLY A 285 6.97 -26.48 -16.78
N GLN A 286 6.91 -27.71 -16.31
CA GLN A 286 5.67 -28.44 -16.08
C GLN A 286 5.12 -28.13 -14.68
N LEU A 287 3.80 -28.30 -14.48
CA LEU A 287 3.19 -28.20 -13.16
C LEU A 287 3.71 -29.33 -12.26
N GLY A 288 4.31 -28.96 -11.14
CA GLY A 288 4.82 -29.86 -10.10
C GLY A 288 3.83 -30.05 -8.95
N SER A 289 4.31 -30.55 -7.83
CA SER A 289 3.50 -30.82 -6.63
C SER A 289 3.06 -29.58 -5.90
N TYR A 290 3.81 -28.48 -6.04
CA TYR A 290 3.54 -27.20 -5.38
C TYR A 290 3.41 -26.07 -6.40
N LEU A 291 2.51 -25.16 -6.11
CA LEU A 291 2.30 -23.94 -6.88
C LEU A 291 2.47 -22.74 -5.96
N TYR A 292 3.17 -21.73 -6.44
CA TYR A 292 3.36 -20.47 -5.73
C TYR A 292 2.71 -19.33 -6.51
N GLU A 293 1.98 -18.49 -5.77
CA GLU A 293 1.48 -17.22 -6.26
C GLU A 293 2.36 -16.11 -5.70
N PRO A 294 3.32 -15.56 -6.47
CA PRO A 294 4.16 -14.47 -6.03
C PRO A 294 3.34 -13.26 -5.59
N ASP A 295 3.79 -12.60 -4.53
CA ASP A 295 3.20 -11.36 -4.05
C ASP A 295 3.21 -10.29 -5.16
N SER A 296 2.23 -9.39 -5.11
CA SER A 296 2.09 -8.33 -6.12
C SER A 296 3.30 -7.38 -6.15
N ALA A 297 3.97 -7.15 -5.01
CA ALA A 297 5.20 -6.37 -4.95
C ALA A 297 6.34 -7.08 -5.72
N VAL A 298 6.49 -8.40 -5.56
CA VAL A 298 7.47 -9.23 -6.27
C VAL A 298 7.26 -9.14 -7.80
N ILE A 299 6.00 -9.25 -8.22
CA ILE A 299 5.65 -9.18 -9.65
C ILE A 299 5.96 -7.78 -10.20
N ARG A 300 5.56 -6.74 -9.50
CA ARG A 300 5.73 -5.35 -9.95
C ARG A 300 7.17 -4.86 -9.89
N ALA A 301 7.96 -5.36 -8.96
CA ALA A 301 9.40 -5.11 -8.92
C ALA A 301 10.19 -5.88 -10.00
N GLY A 302 9.56 -6.83 -10.71
CA GLY A 302 10.21 -7.67 -11.71
C GLY A 302 11.10 -8.76 -11.12
N MET A 303 10.78 -9.22 -9.88
CA MET A 303 11.60 -10.17 -9.10
C MET A 303 11.14 -11.63 -9.23
N VAL A 304 10.23 -11.94 -10.18
CA VAL A 304 9.70 -13.31 -10.35
C VAL A 304 10.81 -14.32 -10.70
N ALA A 305 11.79 -13.92 -11.54
CA ALA A 305 12.92 -14.78 -11.89
C ALA A 305 13.82 -15.04 -10.67
N ARG A 306 14.10 -14.01 -9.87
CA ARG A 306 14.86 -14.16 -8.64
C ARG A 306 14.14 -15.08 -7.64
N LEU A 307 12.84 -14.86 -7.43
CA LEU A 307 12.06 -15.74 -6.56
C LEU A 307 12.03 -17.18 -7.07
N SER A 308 11.99 -17.39 -8.40
CA SER A 308 12.02 -18.74 -8.97
C SER A 308 13.34 -19.47 -8.68
N GLU A 309 14.45 -18.74 -8.68
CA GLU A 309 15.77 -19.29 -8.29
C GLU A 309 15.80 -19.66 -6.80
N ASP A 310 15.28 -18.79 -5.92
CA ASP A 310 15.25 -19.05 -4.47
C ASP A 310 14.36 -20.24 -4.09
N LEU A 311 13.32 -20.52 -4.90
CA LEU A 311 12.37 -21.61 -4.68
C LEU A 311 12.70 -22.88 -5.45
N ASP A 312 13.78 -22.91 -6.23
CA ASP A 312 14.03 -23.98 -7.21
C ASP A 312 12.77 -24.30 -8.02
N ALA A 313 12.13 -23.25 -8.52
CA ALA A 313 10.82 -23.30 -9.17
C ALA A 313 10.89 -22.72 -10.58
N HIS A 314 9.84 -22.93 -11.37
CA HIS A 314 9.74 -22.43 -12.73
C HIS A 314 8.33 -21.92 -13.02
N LEU A 315 8.16 -21.07 -14.04
CA LEU A 315 6.84 -20.64 -14.49
C LEU A 315 6.04 -21.79 -15.11
N ILE A 316 4.74 -21.79 -14.91
CA ILE A 316 3.83 -22.74 -15.61
C ILE A 316 3.41 -22.23 -16.99
N SER A 317 3.66 -20.95 -17.29
CA SER A 317 3.39 -20.31 -18.59
C SER A 317 4.16 -18.98 -18.68
N GLU A 318 4.65 -18.62 -19.86
CA GLU A 318 5.53 -17.46 -20.10
C GLU A 318 5.00 -16.11 -19.57
N SER A 319 3.70 -15.86 -19.65
CA SER A 319 3.10 -14.58 -19.30
C SER A 319 2.27 -14.61 -18.01
N ILE A 320 2.43 -15.67 -17.20
CA ILE A 320 1.64 -15.86 -15.99
C ILE A 320 2.56 -16.09 -14.82
N ALA A 321 2.57 -15.15 -13.88
CA ALA A 321 3.40 -15.22 -12.68
C ALA A 321 2.81 -16.21 -11.65
N TYR A 322 2.80 -17.49 -12.03
CA TYR A 322 2.69 -18.64 -11.14
C TYR A 322 3.96 -19.46 -11.27
N LEU A 323 4.60 -19.74 -10.14
CA LEU A 323 5.77 -20.62 -10.08
C LEU A 323 5.36 -22.00 -9.59
N SER A 324 6.04 -23.04 -10.05
CA SER A 324 5.79 -24.41 -9.63
C SER A 324 7.07 -25.15 -9.32
N ALA A 325 7.03 -25.99 -8.28
CA ALA A 325 8.14 -26.77 -7.81
C ALA A 325 7.72 -28.19 -7.44
N SER A 326 8.69 -29.13 -7.35
CA SER A 326 8.47 -30.51 -6.89
C SER A 326 8.45 -30.63 -5.36
N HIS A 327 9.03 -29.67 -4.64
CA HIS A 327 9.12 -29.62 -3.19
C HIS A 327 8.72 -28.25 -2.66
N LEU A 328 8.32 -28.19 -1.39
CA LEU A 328 7.91 -26.96 -0.72
C LEU A 328 9.14 -26.25 -0.12
N ILE A 329 9.31 -24.98 -0.49
CA ILE A 329 10.23 -24.05 0.19
C ILE A 329 9.37 -22.89 0.74
N PRO A 330 9.33 -22.70 2.08
CA PRO A 330 8.62 -21.59 2.67
C PRO A 330 9.21 -20.23 2.26
N THR A 331 8.35 -19.26 1.99
CA THR A 331 8.79 -17.92 1.64
C THR A 331 7.74 -16.88 2.02
N PRO A 332 8.11 -15.66 2.48
CA PRO A 332 7.16 -14.57 2.67
C PRO A 332 6.75 -13.91 1.34
N PHE A 333 7.43 -14.21 0.24
CA PHE A 333 7.26 -13.55 -1.05
C PHE A 333 6.21 -14.18 -1.96
N ALA A 334 5.58 -15.26 -1.54
CA ALA A 334 4.50 -15.93 -2.29
C ALA A 334 3.56 -16.71 -1.38
N SER A 335 2.30 -16.81 -1.79
CA SER A 335 1.39 -17.81 -1.22
C SER A 335 1.68 -19.18 -1.85
N ALA A 336 1.78 -20.23 -1.03
CA ALA A 336 2.04 -21.59 -1.48
C ALA A 336 0.77 -22.46 -1.47
N PHE A 337 0.68 -23.35 -2.44
CA PHE A 337 -0.44 -24.29 -2.60
C PHE A 337 0.11 -25.67 -2.94
N GLU A 338 -0.42 -26.68 -2.27
CA GLU A 338 -0.24 -28.08 -2.69
C GLU A 338 -1.19 -28.42 -3.84
N VAL A 339 -0.66 -28.91 -4.93
CA VAL A 339 -1.44 -29.29 -6.11
C VAL A 339 -2.08 -30.65 -5.87
N ILE A 340 -3.40 -30.72 -5.90
CA ILE A 340 -4.18 -31.96 -5.70
C ILE A 340 -4.53 -32.58 -7.05
N ASP A 341 -5.00 -31.75 -8.00
CA ASP A 341 -5.47 -32.23 -9.32
C ASP A 341 -5.39 -31.11 -10.37
N GLN A 342 -5.40 -31.48 -11.63
CA GLN A 342 -5.43 -30.56 -12.77
C GLN A 342 -6.45 -31.02 -13.80
N VAL A 343 -7.45 -30.17 -14.07
CA VAL A 343 -8.52 -30.49 -15.01
C VAL A 343 -8.74 -29.42 -16.07
N ASN A 344 -9.47 -29.72 -17.11
CA ASN A 344 -9.90 -28.72 -18.09
C ASN A 344 -10.78 -27.65 -17.40
N LEU A 345 -10.61 -26.38 -17.80
CA LEU A 345 -11.36 -25.24 -17.24
C LEU A 345 -12.84 -25.27 -17.72
N ARG A 346 -13.57 -26.24 -17.21
CA ARG A 346 -15.04 -26.42 -17.44
C ARG A 346 -15.70 -26.77 -16.10
N ALA A 347 -16.81 -26.10 -15.79
CA ALA A 347 -17.50 -26.27 -14.50
C ALA A 347 -17.76 -27.74 -14.15
N LYS A 348 -18.17 -28.57 -15.14
CA LYS A 348 -18.42 -30.01 -14.94
C LYS A 348 -17.17 -30.77 -14.47
N ASN A 349 -16.02 -30.50 -15.10
CA ASN A 349 -14.75 -31.16 -14.75
C ASN A 349 -14.25 -30.74 -13.39
N ILE A 350 -14.32 -29.42 -13.09
CA ILE A 350 -13.98 -28.86 -11.79
C ILE A 350 -14.84 -29.48 -10.70
N GLN A 351 -16.18 -29.51 -10.92
CA GLN A 351 -17.11 -30.08 -9.94
C GLN A 351 -16.85 -31.58 -9.69
N GLN A 352 -16.49 -32.33 -10.72
CA GLN A 352 -16.15 -33.75 -10.59
C GLN A 352 -14.86 -33.91 -9.74
N ALA A 353 -13.81 -33.16 -10.04
CA ALA A 353 -12.55 -33.19 -9.29
C ALA A 353 -12.74 -32.77 -7.82
N LEU A 354 -13.51 -31.71 -7.55
CA LEU A 354 -13.82 -31.31 -6.18
C LEU A 354 -14.52 -32.39 -5.37
N ARG A 355 -15.46 -33.10 -6.01
CA ARG A 355 -16.17 -34.21 -5.36
C ARG A 355 -15.29 -35.42 -5.09
N SER A 356 -14.38 -35.79 -6.02
CA SER A 356 -13.44 -36.90 -5.82
C SER A 356 -12.44 -36.67 -4.68
N HIS A 357 -12.21 -35.42 -4.34
CA HIS A 357 -11.31 -35.01 -3.23
C HIS A 357 -12.06 -34.50 -1.98
N ASP A 358 -13.38 -34.77 -1.87
CA ASP A 358 -14.24 -34.37 -0.74
C ASP A 358 -14.18 -32.84 -0.43
N ILE A 359 -13.99 -31.98 -1.45
CA ILE A 359 -13.89 -30.52 -1.30
C ILE A 359 -15.28 -29.90 -1.42
N GLY A 360 -15.77 -29.31 -0.31
CA GLY A 360 -17.10 -28.68 -0.22
C GLY A 360 -17.08 -27.18 -0.07
N ARG A 361 -15.92 -26.57 0.20
CA ARG A 361 -15.71 -25.11 0.25
C ARG A 361 -14.55 -24.73 -0.65
N VAL A 362 -14.75 -23.74 -1.51
CA VAL A 362 -13.71 -23.32 -2.44
C VAL A 362 -13.55 -21.81 -2.50
N GLU A 363 -12.31 -21.38 -2.51
CA GLU A 363 -11.86 -20.11 -3.05
C GLU A 363 -11.61 -20.27 -4.55
N VAL A 364 -12.02 -19.32 -5.39
CA VAL A 364 -11.74 -19.34 -6.82
C VAL A 364 -10.81 -18.18 -7.16
N LYS A 365 -9.62 -18.50 -7.64
CA LYS A 365 -8.62 -17.55 -8.13
C LYS A 365 -8.54 -17.60 -9.65
N LYS A 366 -8.17 -16.46 -10.28
CA LYS A 366 -7.88 -16.42 -11.72
C LYS A 366 -6.63 -15.63 -12.03
N ARG A 367 -5.84 -16.13 -12.97
CA ARG A 367 -4.76 -15.39 -13.62
C ARG A 367 -4.52 -15.95 -15.03
N GLY A 368 -4.71 -15.12 -16.06
CA GLY A 368 -4.57 -15.55 -17.45
C GLY A 368 -5.72 -16.43 -17.98
N ALA A 369 -6.88 -16.39 -17.33
CA ALA A 369 -8.11 -17.03 -17.78
C ALA A 369 -9.26 -16.03 -17.81
N ASP A 370 -10.07 -16.06 -18.85
CA ASP A 370 -11.26 -15.19 -18.98
C ASP A 370 -12.47 -15.85 -18.32
N ILE A 371 -12.52 -15.76 -17.01
CA ILE A 371 -13.65 -16.21 -16.17
C ILE A 371 -14.01 -15.15 -15.14
N GLN A 372 -15.23 -15.22 -14.62
CA GLN A 372 -15.64 -14.49 -13.43
C GLN A 372 -15.62 -15.45 -12.22
N PRO A 373 -14.72 -15.28 -11.23
CA PRO A 373 -14.55 -16.20 -10.10
C PRO A 373 -15.83 -16.47 -9.33
N ASP A 374 -16.60 -15.42 -9.01
CA ASP A 374 -17.88 -15.57 -8.29
C ASP A 374 -18.94 -16.29 -9.11
N ALA A 375 -19.01 -16.07 -10.43
CA ALA A 375 -19.94 -16.76 -11.31
C ALA A 375 -19.56 -18.25 -11.41
N LEU A 376 -18.28 -18.56 -11.56
CA LEU A 376 -17.80 -19.94 -11.54
C LEU A 376 -18.15 -20.60 -10.20
N ARG A 377 -17.79 -19.99 -9.06
CA ARG A 377 -18.08 -20.51 -7.73
C ARG A 377 -19.56 -20.81 -7.52
N LYS A 378 -20.46 -19.91 -7.92
CA LYS A 378 -21.91 -20.11 -7.85
C LYS A 378 -22.42 -21.23 -8.74
N SER A 379 -21.77 -21.52 -9.86
CA SER A 379 -22.16 -22.61 -10.78
C SER A 379 -21.75 -24.00 -10.28
N LEU A 380 -20.78 -24.07 -9.36
CA LEU A 380 -20.30 -25.32 -8.80
C LEU A 380 -21.26 -25.82 -7.71
N LYS A 381 -21.89 -26.99 -7.95
CA LYS A 381 -22.67 -27.71 -6.95
C LYS A 381 -21.72 -28.61 -6.17
N ILE A 382 -21.08 -28.05 -5.15
CA ILE A 382 -20.07 -28.74 -4.35
C ILE A 382 -20.66 -29.24 -3.03
N THR A 383 -20.23 -30.43 -2.65
CA THR A 383 -20.58 -31.08 -1.38
C THR A 383 -19.34 -31.83 -0.92
N GLY A 384 -18.90 -31.57 0.31
CA GLY A 384 -17.70 -32.16 0.90
C GLY A 384 -17.34 -31.49 2.21
N SER A 385 -16.41 -32.10 2.93
CA SER A 385 -15.97 -31.61 4.26
C SER A 385 -14.75 -30.71 4.19
N GLN A 386 -13.93 -30.87 3.14
CA GLN A 386 -12.64 -30.19 2.98
C GLN A 386 -12.78 -28.79 2.35
N THR A 387 -11.76 -27.96 2.60
CA THR A 387 -11.60 -26.66 1.94
C THR A 387 -10.52 -26.75 0.88
N GLY A 388 -10.74 -26.14 -0.29
CA GLY A 388 -9.76 -26.12 -1.37
C GLY A 388 -9.75 -24.81 -2.13
N VAL A 389 -8.83 -24.69 -3.07
CA VAL A 389 -8.67 -23.54 -3.96
C VAL A 389 -8.77 -24.04 -5.42
N VAL A 390 -9.57 -23.36 -6.22
CA VAL A 390 -9.64 -23.58 -7.67
C VAL A 390 -8.90 -22.44 -8.35
N ILE A 391 -7.76 -22.71 -8.96
CA ILE A 391 -6.95 -21.73 -9.66
C ILE A 391 -7.18 -21.87 -11.17
N ALA A 392 -7.97 -20.96 -11.73
CA ALA A 392 -8.23 -20.89 -13.15
C ALA A 392 -7.09 -20.14 -13.84
N THR A 393 -6.31 -20.84 -14.65
CA THR A 393 -5.11 -20.30 -15.26
C THR A 393 -4.84 -20.92 -16.64
N ARG A 394 -3.72 -20.55 -17.23
CA ARG A 394 -3.19 -21.18 -18.45
C ARG A 394 -1.90 -21.90 -18.11
N ILE A 395 -1.79 -23.16 -18.54
CA ILE A 395 -0.58 -23.97 -18.47
C ILE A 395 -0.13 -24.20 -19.92
N GLY A 396 1.04 -23.70 -20.28
CA GLY A 396 1.45 -23.58 -21.66
C GLY A 396 0.39 -22.82 -22.49
N GLN A 397 -0.20 -23.46 -23.49
CA GLN A 397 -1.24 -22.88 -24.35
C GLN A 397 -2.67 -23.26 -23.92
N SER A 398 -2.86 -24.05 -22.87
CA SER A 398 -4.16 -24.60 -22.50
C SER A 398 -4.73 -23.96 -21.24
N HIS A 399 -6.04 -23.59 -21.29
CA HIS A 399 -6.74 -23.15 -20.09
C HIS A 399 -7.04 -24.36 -19.18
N ARG A 400 -6.63 -24.25 -17.93
CA ARG A 400 -6.75 -25.31 -16.91
C ARG A 400 -7.33 -24.75 -15.62
N ALA A 401 -7.93 -25.64 -14.84
CA ALA A 401 -8.22 -25.42 -13.45
C ALA A 401 -7.30 -26.33 -12.62
N ILE A 402 -6.49 -25.73 -11.77
CA ILE A 402 -5.69 -26.43 -10.78
C ILE A 402 -6.52 -26.50 -9.51
N ILE A 403 -6.73 -27.70 -8.99
CA ILE A 403 -7.35 -27.93 -7.67
C ILE A 403 -6.21 -28.03 -6.68
N ALA A 404 -6.23 -27.22 -5.64
CA ALA A 404 -5.14 -27.12 -4.71
C ALA A 404 -5.61 -26.90 -3.27
N ARG A 405 -4.72 -27.11 -2.32
CA ARG A 405 -4.87 -26.77 -0.91
C ARG A 405 -3.89 -25.62 -0.57
N ARG A 406 -4.38 -24.57 0.07
CA ARG A 406 -3.49 -23.51 0.56
C ARG A 406 -2.64 -24.07 1.71
N ILE A 407 -1.36 -23.78 1.67
CA ILE A 407 -0.42 -24.10 2.75
C ILE A 407 -0.37 -22.89 3.69
N SER A 408 -0.63 -23.10 4.97
CA SER A 408 -0.54 -22.08 6.00
C SER A 408 0.91 -21.87 6.45
N ALA A 409 1.27 -20.66 6.88
CA ALA A 409 2.64 -20.34 7.32
C ALA A 409 3.15 -21.23 8.49
N GLY A 410 2.28 -21.92 9.20
CA GLY A 410 2.64 -22.86 10.26
C GLY A 410 2.75 -24.33 9.81
N GLU A 411 2.49 -24.64 8.54
CA GLU A 411 2.58 -25.98 7.94
C GLU A 411 3.83 -26.13 7.05
N ALA A 412 4.60 -25.05 6.92
CA ALA A 412 5.76 -24.94 6.03
C ALA A 412 7.10 -25.03 6.78
#